data_1a7ccec67447556d9bef0acae7c01ec8
#
_entry.id   1a7ccec67447556d9bef0acae7c01ec8
#
_cell.length_a   1.000
_cell.length_b   1.000
_cell.length_c   1.000
_cell.angle_alpha   90.00
_cell.angle_beta   90.00
_cell.angle_gamma   90.00
#
_symmetry.space_group_name_H-M   'P 1'
#
loop_
_entity.id
_entity.type
_entity.pdbx_description
1 polymer ?
#
loop_
_entity_poly.entity_id
_entity_poly.type
_entity_poly.pdbx_seq_one_letter_code
_entity_poly.pdbx_strand_id
1 'polypeptide(L)'
;MSISPERLRTLAGCGDAASLRSAVSELCTEFGKVTRIDIFTMAEAEKRRALCFLRLESEAQERRLMTTLGASRLGEDLLVIVDLVN
;
A
#
# COMPACT_ATOMS: atom_id res chain seq x y z
N MET A 1 -3.80 13.71 -9.42
CA MET A 1 -3.56 12.72 -10.47
C MET A 1 -3.70 11.33 -9.87
N SER A 2 -4.50 10.48 -10.46
CA SER A 2 -4.71 9.14 -9.94
C SER A 2 -3.53 8.22 -10.27
N ILE A 3 -3.33 7.20 -9.44
CA ILE A 3 -2.32 6.18 -9.68
C ILE A 3 -2.69 5.40 -10.94
N SER A 4 -1.69 5.00 -11.72
CA SER A 4 -1.95 4.22 -12.91
C SER A 4 -2.41 2.80 -12.55
N PRO A 5 -3.32 2.20 -13.33
CA PRO A 5 -3.74 0.82 -13.10
C PRO A 5 -2.58 -0.18 -13.15
N GLU A 6 -1.53 0.13 -13.90
CA GLU A 6 -0.35 -0.71 -14.00
C GLU A 6 0.37 -0.86 -12.67
N ARG A 7 0.47 0.23 -11.90
CA ARG A 7 1.11 0.20 -10.59
C ARG A 7 0.31 -0.64 -9.60
N LEU A 8 -1.01 -0.53 -9.65
CA LEU A 8 -1.86 -1.36 -8.81
C LEU A 8 -1.72 -2.83 -9.16
N ARG A 9 -1.60 -3.15 -10.45
CA ARG A 9 -1.37 -4.53 -10.91
C ARG A 9 -0.02 -5.05 -10.43
N THR A 10 1.00 -4.20 -10.42
CA THR A 10 2.31 -4.57 -9.93
C THR A 10 2.24 -4.97 -8.45
N LEU A 11 1.50 -4.21 -7.65
CA LEU A 11 1.29 -4.55 -6.24
C LEU A 11 0.53 -5.88 -6.10
N ALA A 12 -0.52 -6.06 -6.89
CA ALA A 12 -1.33 -7.28 -6.84
C ALA A 12 -0.56 -8.52 -7.29
N GLY A 13 0.46 -8.34 -8.15
CA GLY A 13 1.29 -9.44 -8.65
C GLY A 13 2.41 -9.86 -7.72
N CYS A 14 2.61 -9.17 -6.59
CA CYS A 14 3.65 -9.54 -5.64
C CYS A 14 3.30 -10.86 -4.96
N GLY A 15 4.23 -11.79 -4.95
CA GLY A 15 3.98 -13.13 -4.42
C GLY A 15 4.19 -13.28 -2.93
N ASP A 16 4.92 -12.35 -2.32
CA ASP A 16 5.25 -12.42 -0.90
C ASP A 16 5.28 -11.02 -0.27
N ALA A 17 5.36 -11.00 1.06
CA ALA A 17 5.36 -9.75 1.82
C ALA A 17 6.58 -8.88 1.53
N ALA A 18 7.74 -9.50 1.30
CA ALA A 18 8.98 -8.77 1.03
C ALA A 18 8.90 -8.02 -0.31
N SER A 19 8.43 -8.69 -1.35
CA SER A 19 8.24 -8.08 -2.66
C SER A 19 7.22 -6.97 -2.61
N LEU A 20 6.11 -7.19 -1.91
CA LEU A 20 5.06 -6.20 -1.76
C LEU A 20 5.56 -4.99 -0.99
N ARG A 21 6.33 -5.21 0.07
CA ARG A 21 6.92 -4.13 0.86
C ARG A 21 7.79 -3.23 -0.01
N SER A 22 8.64 -3.83 -0.82
CA SER A 22 9.52 -3.08 -1.74
C SER A 22 8.70 -2.30 -2.75
N ALA A 23 7.69 -2.92 -3.34
CA ALA A 23 6.84 -2.27 -4.34
C ALA A 23 6.04 -1.11 -3.75
N VAL A 24 5.46 -1.29 -2.57
CA VAL A 24 4.71 -0.24 -1.88
C VAL A 24 5.63 0.90 -1.46
N SER A 25 6.81 0.57 -0.94
CA SER A 25 7.79 1.56 -0.54
C SER A 25 8.22 2.42 -1.73
N GLU A 26 8.48 1.79 -2.86
CA GLU A 26 8.86 2.48 -4.09
C GLU A 26 7.72 3.38 -4.61
N LEU A 27 6.50 2.87 -4.58
CA LEU A 27 5.33 3.63 -4.98
C LEU A 27 5.15 4.87 -4.11
N CYS A 28 5.32 4.72 -2.80
CA CYS A 28 5.12 5.80 -1.85
C CYS A 28 6.19 6.90 -1.95
N THR A 29 7.34 6.63 -2.56
CA THR A 29 8.37 7.66 -2.72
C THR A 29 7.89 8.85 -3.55
N GLU A 30 6.85 8.67 -4.36
CA GLU A 30 6.25 9.77 -5.12
C GLU A 30 5.49 10.74 -4.22
N PHE A 31 5.09 10.30 -3.04
CA PHE A 31 4.31 11.10 -2.11
C PHE A 31 5.16 11.69 -1.00
N GLY A 32 6.24 11.01 -0.65
CA GLY A 32 7.13 11.44 0.39
C GLY A 32 7.90 10.26 0.96
N LYS A 33 8.66 10.53 2.02
CA LYS A 33 9.47 9.50 2.65
C LYS A 33 8.60 8.63 3.56
N VAL A 34 8.66 7.31 3.35
CA VAL A 34 7.98 6.35 4.22
C VAL A 34 8.76 6.23 5.52
N THR A 35 8.09 6.52 6.63
CA THR A 35 8.71 6.42 7.97
C THR A 35 8.36 5.12 8.65
N ARG A 36 7.27 4.47 8.22
CA ARG A 36 6.86 3.17 8.75
C ARG A 36 6.10 2.40 7.69
N ILE A 37 6.37 1.13 7.60
CA ILE A 37 5.63 0.21 6.73
C ILE A 37 5.53 -1.15 7.40
N ASP A 38 4.30 -1.63 7.57
CA ASP A 38 4.00 -2.96 8.08
C ASP A 38 3.04 -3.63 7.12
N ILE A 39 3.33 -4.87 6.76
CA ILE A 39 2.50 -5.61 5.82
C ILE A 39 2.07 -6.92 6.45
N PHE A 40 0.77 -7.17 6.42
CA PHE A 40 0.17 -8.41 6.89
C PHE A 40 -0.56 -9.07 5.74
N THR A 41 -0.27 -10.33 5.49
CA THR A 41 -0.95 -11.08 4.44
C THR A 41 -2.03 -11.97 5.06
N MET A 42 -3.15 -12.05 4.38
CA MET A 42 -4.28 -12.87 4.80
C MET A 42 -4.70 -13.74 3.65
N ALA A 43 -4.99 -15.00 3.94
CA ALA A 43 -5.58 -15.91 2.96
C ALA A 43 -6.99 -16.22 3.43
N GLU A 44 -7.97 -15.98 2.58
CA GLU A 44 -9.37 -16.19 2.88
C GLU A 44 -10.04 -16.87 1.69
N ALA A 45 -10.45 -18.11 1.89
CA ALA A 45 -10.98 -18.95 0.82
C ALA A 45 -9.99 -19.05 -0.34
N GLU A 46 -10.35 -18.59 -1.53
CA GLU A 46 -9.49 -18.62 -2.70
C GLU A 46 -8.76 -17.29 -2.93
N LYS A 47 -9.00 -16.33 -2.05
CA LYS A 47 -8.43 -14.99 -2.20
C LYS A 47 -7.31 -14.74 -1.22
N ARG A 48 -6.29 -14.05 -1.69
CA ARG A 48 -5.21 -13.56 -0.85
C ARG A 48 -5.28 -12.04 -0.82
N ARG A 49 -5.08 -11.49 0.36
CA ARG A 49 -5.17 -10.06 0.56
C ARG A 49 -4.04 -9.59 1.45
N ALA A 50 -3.48 -8.44 1.14
CA ALA A 50 -2.44 -7.83 1.96
C ALA A 50 -2.97 -6.53 2.56
N LEU A 51 -2.70 -6.35 3.84
CA LEU A 51 -2.99 -5.11 4.56
C LEU A 51 -1.67 -4.38 4.76
N CYS A 52 -1.57 -3.19 4.19
CA CYS A 52 -0.35 -2.39 4.29
C CYS A 52 -0.62 -1.20 5.19
N PHE A 53 0.08 -1.15 6.32
CA PHE A 53 0.00 -0.02 7.25
C PHE A 53 1.19 0.88 7.01
N LEU A 54 0.93 2.14 6.69
CA LEU A 54 1.95 3.08 6.24
C LEU A 54 1.92 4.37 7.04
N ARG A 55 3.11 4.96 7.22
CA ARG A 55 3.23 6.33 7.69
C ARG A 55 4.25 7.06 6.83
N LEU A 56 3.96 8.30 6.55
CA LEU A 56 4.85 9.17 5.80
C LEU A 56 5.37 10.27 6.72
N GLU A 57 6.31 11.06 6.21
CA GLU A 57 6.99 12.09 6.97
C GLU A 57 6.07 13.22 7.41
N SER A 58 5.05 13.54 6.60
CA SER A 58 4.13 14.62 6.91
C SER A 58 2.69 14.21 6.64
N GLU A 59 1.77 14.88 7.35
CA GLU A 59 0.34 14.66 7.17
C GLU A 59 -0.14 15.04 5.77
N ALA A 60 0.44 16.08 5.19
CA ALA A 60 0.09 16.50 3.83
C ALA A 60 0.41 15.40 2.81
N GLN A 61 1.55 14.75 2.97
CA GLN A 61 1.95 13.64 2.11
C GLN A 61 1.01 12.46 2.29
N GLU A 62 0.65 12.13 3.52
CA GLU A 62 -0.29 11.06 3.83
C GLU A 62 -1.66 11.32 3.22
N ARG A 63 -2.11 12.56 3.26
CA ARG A 63 -3.39 12.95 2.68
C ARG A 63 -3.40 12.77 1.16
N ARG A 64 -2.32 13.11 0.51
CA ARG A 64 -2.18 12.89 -0.94
C ARG A 64 -2.22 11.41 -1.28
N LEU A 65 -1.54 10.59 -0.49
CA LEU A 65 -1.54 9.15 -0.66
C LEU A 65 -2.95 8.59 -0.50
N MET A 66 -3.68 9.03 0.51
CA MET A 66 -5.06 8.59 0.74
C MET A 66 -5.95 8.88 -0.46
N THR A 67 -5.85 10.09 -0.99
CA THR A 67 -6.66 10.52 -2.13
C THR A 67 -6.30 9.72 -3.39
N THR A 68 -5.01 9.51 -3.63
CA THR A 68 -4.54 8.87 -4.86
C THR A 68 -4.78 7.37 -4.86
N LEU A 69 -4.50 6.70 -3.75
CA LEU A 69 -4.64 5.24 -3.66
C LEU A 69 -5.96 4.78 -3.07
N GLY A 70 -6.76 5.70 -2.58
CA GLY A 70 -7.98 5.33 -1.88
C GLY A 70 -7.70 4.71 -0.51
N ALA A 71 -6.56 5.02 0.08
CA ALA A 71 -6.21 4.51 1.40
C ALA A 71 -7.12 5.08 2.47
N SER A 72 -7.31 4.30 3.53
CA SER A 72 -8.11 4.72 4.67
C SER A 72 -7.19 5.05 5.85
N ARG A 73 -7.66 5.90 6.75
CA ARG A 73 -6.93 6.18 7.97
C ARG A 73 -7.42 5.24 9.07
N LEU A 74 -6.49 4.57 9.70
CA LEU A 74 -6.79 3.69 10.82
C LEU A 74 -5.89 4.08 11.99
N GLY A 75 -6.45 4.83 12.94
CA GLY A 75 -5.65 5.40 14.01
C GLY A 75 -4.68 6.43 13.46
N GLU A 76 -3.40 6.22 13.69
CA GLU A 76 -2.34 7.08 13.18
C GLU A 76 -1.76 6.59 11.85
N ASP A 77 -2.10 5.38 11.45
CA ASP A 77 -1.56 4.77 10.24
C ASP A 77 -2.49 4.93 9.05
N LEU A 78 -1.93 4.78 7.86
CA LEU A 78 -2.71 4.66 6.63
C LEU A 78 -2.83 3.19 6.29
N LEU A 79 -4.01 2.78 5.90
CA LEU A 79 -4.27 1.40 5.51
C LEU A 79 -4.53 1.31 4.01
N VAL A 80 -3.70 0.55 3.32
CA VAL A 80 -3.89 0.20 1.92
C VAL A 80 -4.16 -1.29 1.85
N ILE A 81 -5.26 -1.66 1.22
CA ILE A 81 -5.63 -3.07 1.04
C ILE A 81 -5.33 -3.45 -0.40
N VAL A 82 -4.53 -4.49 -0.57
CA VAL A 82 -4.16 -4.99 -1.89
C VAL A 82 -4.70 -6.40 -2.05
N ASP A 83 -5.51 -6.62 -3.09
CA ASP A 83 -5.97 -7.96 -3.44
C ASP A 83 -4.87 -8.61 -4.28
N LEU A 84 -4.31 -9.69 -3.77
CA LEU A 84 -3.21 -10.38 -4.44
C LEU A 84 -3.73 -11.38 -5.47
N VAL A 85 -3.00 -11.48 -6.57
CA VAL A 85 -3.32 -12.46 -7.61
C VAL A 85 -2.72 -13.81 -7.21
N ASN A 86 -3.52 -14.85 -7.26
CA ASN A 86 -3.04 -16.21 -7.00
C ASN A 86 -2.35 -16.81 -8.22
#